data_9aac998ff41d59829ba550bacc6ac9f6
#
_entry.id   9aac998ff41d59829ba550bacc6ac9f6
#
_cell.length_a   1.000
_cell.length_b   1.000
_cell.length_c   1.000
_cell.angle_alpha   90.00
_cell.angle_beta   90.00
_cell.angle_gamma   90.00
#
_symmetry.space_group_name_H-M   'P 1'
#
loop_
_entity.id
_entity.type
_entity.pdbx_description
1 polymer ?
#
loop_
_entity_poly.entity_id
_entity_poly.type
_entity_poly.pdbx_seq_one_letter_code
_entity_poly.pdbx_strand_id
1 'polypeptide(L)'
;MPATVVLGAQWGDEGKGKAIDQLSPRFGWTVRFQGGNNAGHTIVIGDTTLKLHQIPSGLPTPHCNLVLGDGMVIDPWVLEKELDSWWELTGERPEESRLFISERASVILPFHRMYDSTDKVVGTTGRGIGPAYRDRIERVGIRFADIEGILGNPGAMLEISKRMTSQLLSVGMSEEITVANLEGDLRWILDRFSKSIAPTGPM
;
A
#
# COMPACT_ATOMS: atom_id res chain seq x y z
N MET A 1 18.43 -4.56 -19.09
CA MET A 1 18.86 -5.46 -18.00
C MET A 1 17.88 -6.63 -17.92
N PRO A 2 18.32 -7.86 -17.62
CA PRO A 2 17.39 -8.98 -17.48
C PRO A 2 16.49 -8.75 -16.26
N ALA A 3 15.21 -9.05 -16.41
CA ALA A 3 14.24 -9.06 -15.31
C ALA A 3 13.94 -10.49 -14.89
N THR A 4 13.81 -10.72 -13.59
CA THR A 4 13.39 -12.01 -13.02
C THR A 4 12.04 -11.82 -12.35
N VAL A 5 11.05 -12.64 -12.73
CA VAL A 5 9.70 -12.60 -12.15
C VAL A 5 9.51 -13.82 -11.27
N VAL A 6 9.15 -13.62 -10.01
CA VAL A 6 8.85 -14.67 -9.05
C VAL A 6 7.33 -14.72 -8.85
N LEU A 7 6.72 -15.82 -9.28
CA LEU A 7 5.28 -16.06 -9.17
C LEU A 7 5.00 -17.25 -8.25
N GLY A 8 3.86 -17.19 -7.57
CA GLY A 8 3.33 -18.33 -6.83
C GLY A 8 2.45 -19.19 -7.74
N ALA A 9 2.64 -20.52 -7.68
CA ALA A 9 1.82 -21.48 -8.41
C ALA A 9 0.74 -22.12 -7.54
N GLN A 10 0.60 -21.69 -6.28
CA GLN A 10 -0.38 -22.17 -5.31
C GLN A 10 -1.11 -21.00 -4.64
N TRP A 11 -1.78 -21.26 -3.52
CA TRP A 11 -2.70 -20.34 -2.86
C TRP A 11 -2.05 -19.39 -1.83
N GLY A 12 -0.73 -19.28 -1.82
CA GLY A 12 0.06 -18.51 -0.84
C GLY A 12 1.06 -19.41 -0.10
N ASP A 13 1.87 -18.78 0.76
CA ASP A 13 2.86 -19.44 1.64
C ASP A 13 3.94 -20.30 0.94
N GLU A 14 4.15 -20.09 -0.39
CA GLU A 14 5.18 -20.80 -1.15
C GLU A 14 6.61 -20.28 -0.89
N GLY A 15 6.77 -19.29 -0.02
CA GLY A 15 8.07 -18.72 0.30
C GLY A 15 8.61 -17.70 -0.73
N LYS A 16 7.73 -17.07 -1.52
CA LYS A 16 8.12 -16.02 -2.49
C LYS A 16 8.96 -14.91 -1.86
N GLY A 17 8.56 -14.43 -0.68
CA GLY A 17 9.31 -13.39 0.04
C GLY A 17 10.74 -13.79 0.34
N LYS A 18 10.97 -15.03 0.80
CA LYS A 18 12.30 -15.59 1.04
C LYS A 18 13.11 -15.71 -0.25
N ALA A 19 12.48 -16.13 -1.34
CA ALA A 19 13.16 -16.21 -2.64
C ALA A 19 13.61 -14.83 -3.13
N ILE A 20 12.74 -13.81 -3.00
CA ILE A 20 13.08 -12.42 -3.34
C ILE A 20 14.23 -11.89 -2.46
N ASP A 21 14.18 -12.11 -1.16
CA ASP A 21 15.25 -11.70 -0.24
C ASP A 21 16.60 -12.29 -0.66
N GLN A 22 16.66 -13.59 -0.97
CA GLN A 22 17.87 -14.27 -1.44
C GLN A 22 18.37 -13.81 -2.81
N LEU A 23 17.47 -13.37 -3.68
CA LEU A 23 17.82 -12.90 -5.03
C LEU A 23 18.21 -11.42 -5.07
N SER A 24 17.63 -10.60 -4.20
CA SER A 24 17.76 -9.14 -4.21
C SER A 24 19.21 -8.63 -4.24
N PRO A 25 20.23 -9.28 -3.62
CA PRO A 25 21.61 -8.83 -3.72
C PRO A 25 22.19 -8.82 -5.16
N ARG A 26 21.54 -9.48 -6.10
CA ARG A 26 21.95 -9.54 -7.52
C ARG A 26 21.26 -8.50 -8.39
N PHE A 27 20.31 -7.73 -7.83
CA PHE A 27 19.46 -6.80 -8.56
C PHE A 27 19.52 -5.40 -7.96
N GLY A 28 19.44 -4.40 -8.83
CA GLY A 28 19.32 -3.00 -8.39
C GLY A 28 17.91 -2.59 -7.99
N TRP A 29 16.91 -3.41 -8.29
CA TRP A 29 15.50 -3.11 -8.08
C TRP A 29 14.71 -4.33 -7.64
N THR A 30 13.85 -4.16 -6.64
CA THR A 30 12.83 -5.13 -6.25
C THR A 30 11.46 -4.48 -6.34
N VAL A 31 10.60 -5.04 -7.19
CA VAL A 31 9.29 -4.49 -7.49
C VAL A 31 8.20 -5.40 -6.97
N ARG A 32 7.31 -4.88 -6.14
CA ARG A 32 6.04 -5.53 -5.85
C ARG A 32 4.98 -4.92 -6.75
N PHE A 33 4.50 -5.69 -7.71
CA PHE A 33 3.69 -5.18 -8.81
C PHE A 33 2.17 -5.26 -8.55
N GLN A 34 1.72 -6.04 -7.55
CA GLN A 34 0.30 -6.19 -7.22
C GLN A 34 0.08 -6.65 -5.78
N GLY A 35 -1.18 -6.68 -5.34
CA GLY A 35 -1.58 -7.08 -3.99
C GLY A 35 -1.70 -5.88 -3.07
N GLY A 36 -1.87 -6.15 -1.80
CA GLY A 36 -2.02 -5.15 -0.74
C GLY A 36 -1.24 -5.56 0.50
N ASN A 37 -1.69 -5.12 1.66
CA ASN A 37 -1.08 -5.40 2.95
C ASN A 37 -1.41 -6.78 3.54
N ASN A 38 -1.84 -7.75 2.70
CA ASN A 38 -2.16 -9.13 3.11
C ASN A 38 -0.97 -10.10 3.05
N ALA A 39 0.14 -9.73 2.45
CA ALA A 39 1.33 -10.57 2.48
C ALA A 39 1.89 -10.67 3.90
N GLY A 40 2.50 -11.80 4.22
CA GLY A 40 3.23 -12.03 5.46
C GLY A 40 4.67 -12.44 5.14
N HIS A 41 5.51 -11.48 4.72
CA HIS A 41 6.91 -11.76 4.45
C HIS A 41 7.71 -11.61 5.73
N THR A 42 8.33 -12.69 6.17
CA THR A 42 9.21 -12.67 7.33
C THR A 42 10.65 -12.52 6.85
N ILE A 43 11.33 -11.50 7.33
CA ILE A 43 12.77 -11.26 7.12
C ILE A 43 13.49 -11.48 8.45
N VAL A 44 14.64 -12.14 8.42
CA VAL A 44 15.48 -12.37 9.59
C VAL A 44 16.76 -11.56 9.44
N ILE A 45 17.05 -10.68 10.41
CA ILE A 45 18.24 -9.83 10.45
C ILE A 45 18.93 -10.07 11.79
N GLY A 46 20.04 -10.80 11.77
CA GLY A 46 20.67 -11.30 13.00
C GLY A 46 19.67 -12.14 13.80
N ASP A 47 19.43 -11.75 15.06
CA ASP A 47 18.47 -12.42 15.95
C ASP A 47 17.05 -11.83 15.89
N THR A 48 16.83 -10.81 15.04
CA THR A 48 15.55 -10.11 14.96
C THR A 48 14.75 -10.55 13.74
N THR A 49 13.45 -10.71 13.94
CA THR A 49 12.48 -11.07 12.89
C THR A 49 11.57 -9.90 12.61
N LEU A 50 11.55 -9.44 11.35
CA LEU A 50 10.65 -8.40 10.87
C LEU A 50 9.59 -9.01 9.94
N LYS A 51 8.33 -8.63 10.14
CA LYS A 51 7.22 -9.02 9.25
C LYS A 51 6.84 -7.86 8.35
N LEU A 52 7.00 -8.05 7.05
CA LEU A 52 6.59 -7.10 6.02
C LEU A 52 5.27 -7.53 5.38
N HIS A 53 4.39 -6.57 5.15
CA HIS A 53 3.11 -6.77 4.50
C HIS A 53 3.03 -6.09 3.12
N GLN A 54 3.73 -4.97 2.93
CA GLN A 54 3.70 -4.17 1.71
C GLN A 54 5.08 -3.95 1.12
N ILE A 55 6.08 -3.64 1.95
CA ILE A 55 7.43 -3.36 1.46
C ILE A 55 8.01 -4.62 0.78
N PRO A 56 8.65 -4.46 -0.39
CA PRO A 56 9.32 -5.58 -1.06
C PRO A 56 10.39 -6.22 -0.19
N SER A 57 10.52 -7.56 -0.26
CA SER A 57 11.48 -8.33 0.56
C SER A 57 12.96 -8.07 0.23
N GLY A 58 13.26 -7.21 -0.75
CA GLY A 58 14.60 -6.68 -1.01
C GLY A 58 15.05 -5.60 -0.01
N LEU A 59 14.20 -5.23 0.95
CA LEU A 59 14.49 -4.19 1.96
C LEU A 59 15.86 -4.36 2.65
N PRO A 60 16.32 -5.56 3.06
CA PRO A 60 17.61 -5.73 3.71
C PRO A 60 18.83 -5.49 2.79
N THR A 61 18.62 -5.37 1.48
CA THR A 61 19.69 -5.15 0.52
C THR A 61 19.90 -3.65 0.28
N PRO A 62 20.98 -3.00 0.80
CA PRO A 62 21.09 -1.54 0.84
C PRO A 62 21.14 -0.87 -0.53
N HIS A 63 21.70 -1.53 -1.55
CA HIS A 63 21.81 -1.01 -2.91
C HIS A 63 20.58 -1.27 -3.77
N CYS A 64 19.58 -1.99 -3.23
CA CYS A 64 18.39 -2.37 -3.97
C CYS A 64 17.29 -1.31 -3.78
N ASN A 65 16.85 -0.71 -4.86
CA ASN A 65 15.68 0.16 -4.85
C ASN A 65 14.39 -0.67 -4.71
N LEU A 66 13.44 -0.14 -3.99
CA LEU A 66 12.19 -0.78 -3.64
C LEU A 66 11.03 -0.07 -4.33
N VAL A 67 10.19 -0.81 -5.04
CA VAL A 67 9.04 -0.23 -5.75
C VAL A 67 7.75 -0.87 -5.31
N LEU A 68 6.82 -0.04 -4.89
CA LEU A 68 5.40 -0.37 -4.73
C LEU A 68 4.69 0.02 -6.03
N GLY A 69 4.43 -0.97 -6.88
CA GLY A 69 4.05 -0.78 -8.27
C GLY A 69 2.58 -0.44 -8.52
N ASP A 70 2.27 -0.15 -9.76
CA ASP A 70 0.96 0.34 -10.23
C ASP A 70 -0.21 -0.54 -9.82
N GLY A 71 -0.02 -1.86 -9.85
CA GLY A 71 -1.08 -2.83 -9.55
C GLY A 71 -1.39 -3.00 -8.07
N MET A 72 -0.68 -2.33 -7.18
CA MET A 72 -0.92 -2.43 -5.74
C MET A 72 -2.10 -1.58 -5.28
N VAL A 73 -2.70 -2.03 -4.18
CA VAL A 73 -3.52 -1.21 -3.27
C VAL A 73 -2.73 -1.05 -1.98
N ILE A 74 -2.38 0.18 -1.63
CA ILE A 74 -1.43 0.48 -0.56
C ILE A 74 -2.16 1.11 0.61
N ASP A 75 -1.93 0.55 1.80
CA ASP A 75 -2.37 1.13 3.07
C ASP A 75 -1.22 1.98 3.66
N PRO A 76 -1.29 3.32 3.58
CA PRO A 76 -0.21 4.19 4.01
C PRO A 76 0.12 4.06 5.51
N TRP A 77 -0.86 3.77 6.35
CA TRP A 77 -0.66 3.59 7.80
C TRP A 77 0.05 2.28 8.15
N VAL A 78 -0.21 1.22 7.38
CA VAL A 78 0.53 -0.04 7.52
C VAL A 78 1.94 0.12 6.97
N LEU A 79 2.10 0.85 5.85
CA LEU A 79 3.41 1.15 5.28
C LEU A 79 4.28 1.93 6.28
N GLU A 80 3.71 2.95 6.94
CA GLU A 80 4.42 3.72 7.98
C GLU A 80 4.93 2.84 9.11
N LYS A 81 4.07 1.95 9.63
CA LYS A 81 4.46 1.03 10.70
C LYS A 81 5.59 0.08 10.29
N GLU A 82 5.61 -0.37 9.04
CA GLU A 82 6.71 -1.20 8.53
C GLU A 82 8.02 -0.41 8.43
N LEU A 83 7.95 0.86 8.00
CA LEU A 83 9.10 1.76 7.93
C LEU A 83 9.63 2.13 9.32
N ASP A 84 8.76 2.40 10.27
CA ASP A 84 9.14 2.66 11.66
C ASP A 84 9.82 1.44 12.29
N SER A 85 9.26 0.25 12.10
CA SER A 85 9.88 -0.99 12.60
C SER A 85 11.24 -1.25 11.97
N TRP A 86 11.43 -0.89 10.69
CA TRP A 86 12.72 -0.96 10.02
C TRP A 86 13.70 0.05 10.59
N TRP A 87 13.26 1.29 10.79
CA TRP A 87 14.10 2.34 11.35
C TRP A 87 14.53 2.04 12.79
N GLU A 88 13.65 1.55 13.64
CA GLU A 88 13.97 1.11 15.00
C GLU A 88 15.06 0.04 15.02
N LEU A 89 15.06 -0.84 14.03
CA LEU A 89 16.00 -1.94 13.91
C LEU A 89 17.36 -1.51 13.33
N THR A 90 17.38 -0.60 12.35
CA THR A 90 18.55 -0.33 11.51
C THR A 90 19.02 1.11 11.52
N GLY A 91 18.18 2.06 11.95
CA GLY A 91 18.41 3.50 11.81
C GLY A 91 18.28 4.01 10.37
N GLU A 92 17.78 3.21 9.42
CA GLU A 92 17.63 3.59 8.02
C GLU A 92 16.20 4.03 7.70
N ARG A 93 16.08 5.06 6.86
CA ARG A 93 14.81 5.56 6.29
C ARG A 93 14.79 5.33 4.77
N PRO A 94 14.38 4.14 4.29
CA PRO A 94 14.42 3.81 2.87
C PRO A 94 13.51 4.70 2.03
N GLU A 95 12.44 5.23 2.59
CA GLU A 95 11.52 6.15 1.94
C GLU A 95 12.16 7.50 1.54
N GLU A 96 13.28 7.86 2.15
CA GLU A 96 14.01 9.09 1.82
C GLU A 96 14.98 8.92 0.65
N SER A 97 15.32 7.70 0.27
CA SER A 97 16.40 7.45 -0.69
C SER A 97 16.11 6.38 -1.75
N ARG A 98 15.41 5.30 -1.42
CA ARG A 98 15.29 4.12 -2.28
C ARG A 98 13.91 3.43 -2.29
N LEU A 99 12.90 3.97 -1.62
CA LEU A 99 11.54 3.49 -1.73
C LEU A 99 10.75 4.39 -2.69
N PHE A 100 10.16 3.76 -3.70
CA PHE A 100 9.33 4.43 -4.70
C PHE A 100 7.91 3.88 -4.65
N ILE A 101 6.94 4.76 -4.52
CA ILE A 101 5.52 4.47 -4.54
C ILE A 101 4.98 4.92 -5.89
N SER A 102 4.39 4.00 -6.65
CA SER A 102 3.77 4.37 -7.91
C SER A 102 2.66 5.40 -7.71
N GLU A 103 2.73 6.48 -8.47
CA GLU A 103 1.67 7.47 -8.57
C GLU A 103 0.32 6.86 -8.98
N ARG A 104 0.34 5.69 -9.67
CA ARG A 104 -0.83 4.96 -10.15
C ARG A 104 -1.36 3.92 -9.18
N ALA A 105 -0.64 3.63 -8.11
CA ALA A 105 -1.12 2.73 -7.07
C ALA A 105 -2.35 3.34 -6.37
N SER A 106 -3.30 2.49 -5.99
CA SER A 106 -4.50 2.93 -5.29
C SER A 106 -4.26 3.00 -3.79
N VAL A 107 -4.89 3.96 -3.14
CA VAL A 107 -4.81 4.16 -1.69
C VAL A 107 -5.89 3.36 -0.98
N ILE A 108 -5.50 2.59 0.05
CA ILE A 108 -6.43 2.04 1.03
C ILE A 108 -6.63 3.10 2.12
N LEU A 109 -7.83 3.65 2.21
CA LEU A 109 -8.22 4.59 3.27
C LEU A 109 -8.86 3.85 4.45
N PRO A 110 -8.98 4.48 5.63
CA PRO A 110 -9.68 3.90 6.79
C PRO A 110 -11.09 3.40 6.46
N PHE A 111 -11.82 4.12 5.62
CA PHE A 111 -13.11 3.73 5.08
C PHE A 111 -13.12 2.31 4.47
N HIS A 112 -12.10 1.96 3.67
CA HIS A 112 -12.04 0.62 3.05
C HIS A 112 -11.92 -0.50 4.09
N ARG A 113 -11.17 -0.26 5.19
CA ARG A 113 -11.05 -1.22 6.29
C ARG A 113 -12.36 -1.37 7.05
N MET A 114 -13.05 -0.25 7.29
CA MET A 114 -14.37 -0.25 7.92
C MET A 114 -15.35 -1.06 7.08
N TYR A 115 -15.41 -0.79 5.78
CA TYR A 115 -16.29 -1.51 4.85
C TYR A 115 -15.95 -3.01 4.81
N ASP A 116 -14.67 -3.38 4.71
CA ASP A 116 -14.20 -4.77 4.64
C ASP A 116 -14.54 -5.56 5.92
N SER A 117 -14.59 -4.90 7.08
CA SER A 117 -14.95 -5.54 8.36
C SER A 117 -16.40 -6.01 8.43
N THR A 118 -17.27 -5.53 7.56
CA THR A 118 -18.71 -5.89 7.52
C THR A 118 -18.97 -7.12 6.65
N ASP A 119 -18.04 -7.50 5.76
CA ASP A 119 -18.23 -8.63 4.85
C ASP A 119 -18.04 -9.97 5.61
N LYS A 120 -19.18 -10.60 5.96
CA LYS A 120 -19.22 -11.89 6.65
C LYS A 120 -19.28 -13.09 5.69
N VAL A 121 -19.46 -12.84 4.39
CA VAL A 121 -19.76 -13.91 3.40
C VAL A 121 -18.47 -14.49 2.81
N VAL A 122 -17.47 -13.67 2.60
CA VAL A 122 -16.14 -14.10 2.16
C VAL A 122 -15.20 -13.87 3.34
N GLY A 123 -14.46 -14.88 3.78
CA GLY A 123 -13.50 -14.73 4.89
C GLY A 123 -12.43 -13.68 4.56
N THR A 124 -12.77 -12.41 4.73
CA THR A 124 -11.87 -11.28 4.45
C THR A 124 -10.88 -11.12 5.62
N THR A 125 -9.76 -10.48 5.34
CA THR A 125 -8.77 -10.16 6.39
C THR A 125 -9.11 -8.86 7.11
N GLY A 126 -10.18 -8.13 6.72
CA GLY A 126 -10.56 -6.83 7.26
C GLY A 126 -9.56 -5.72 6.97
N ARG A 127 -8.71 -5.89 5.94
CA ARG A 127 -7.62 -4.96 5.62
C ARG A 127 -7.95 -3.94 4.55
N GLY A 128 -9.17 -3.95 4.03
CA GLY A 128 -9.66 -3.02 3.02
C GLY A 128 -9.16 -3.28 1.60
N ILE A 129 -8.51 -4.42 1.34
CA ILE A 129 -7.90 -4.74 0.05
C ILE A 129 -8.97 -4.96 -1.02
N GLY A 130 -9.97 -5.80 -0.72
CA GLY A 130 -11.08 -6.08 -1.63
C GLY A 130 -11.83 -4.82 -2.05
N PRO A 131 -12.33 -4.02 -1.10
CA PRO A 131 -12.98 -2.75 -1.38
C PRO A 131 -12.12 -1.78 -2.20
N ALA A 132 -10.81 -1.65 -1.91
CA ALA A 132 -9.93 -0.77 -2.66
C ALA A 132 -9.72 -1.25 -4.12
N TYR A 133 -9.64 -2.56 -4.35
CA TYR A 133 -9.61 -3.10 -5.71
C TYR A 133 -10.94 -2.92 -6.44
N ARG A 134 -12.08 -3.07 -5.76
CA ARG A 134 -13.40 -2.76 -6.33
C ARG A 134 -13.44 -1.32 -6.80
N ASP A 135 -13.10 -0.36 -5.93
CA ASP A 135 -13.11 1.06 -6.26
C ASP A 135 -12.15 1.38 -7.42
N ARG A 136 -11.01 0.68 -7.51
CA ARG A 136 -10.09 0.79 -8.63
C ARG A 136 -10.73 0.35 -9.96
N ILE A 137 -11.41 -0.79 -9.97
CA ILE A 137 -12.06 -1.33 -11.19
C ILE A 137 -13.24 -0.46 -11.60
N GLU A 138 -13.99 0.05 -10.64
CA GLU A 138 -15.09 1.00 -10.84
C GLU A 138 -14.59 2.41 -11.23
N ARG A 139 -13.28 2.65 -11.19
CA ARG A 139 -12.61 3.93 -11.50
C ARG A 139 -13.03 5.08 -10.58
N VAL A 140 -13.37 4.77 -9.35
CA VAL A 140 -13.74 5.74 -8.30
C VAL A 140 -12.73 5.76 -7.15
N GLY A 141 -11.75 4.86 -7.17
CA GLY A 141 -10.67 4.79 -6.19
C GLY A 141 -9.68 5.95 -6.31
N ILE A 142 -9.12 6.37 -5.20
CA ILE A 142 -8.09 7.42 -5.14
C ILE A 142 -6.72 6.78 -5.39
N ARG A 143 -5.96 7.32 -6.36
CA ARG A 143 -4.55 6.99 -6.59
C ARG A 143 -3.67 8.02 -5.91
N PHE A 144 -2.42 7.69 -5.69
CA PHE A 144 -1.46 8.66 -5.12
C PHE A 144 -1.34 9.94 -5.98
N ALA A 145 -1.40 9.82 -7.31
CA ALA A 145 -1.40 10.97 -8.23
C ALA A 145 -2.62 11.89 -8.09
N ASP A 146 -3.74 11.38 -7.58
CA ASP A 146 -4.99 12.15 -7.54
C ASP A 146 -5.09 13.05 -6.30
N ILE A 147 -4.27 12.79 -5.26
CA ILE A 147 -4.44 13.36 -3.92
C ILE A 147 -4.36 14.89 -3.95
N GLU A 148 -3.34 15.47 -4.58
CA GLU A 148 -3.19 16.94 -4.66
C GLU A 148 -4.36 17.60 -5.37
N GLY A 149 -4.79 17.01 -6.49
CA GLY A 149 -5.94 17.51 -7.26
C GLY A 149 -7.25 17.45 -6.47
N ILE A 150 -7.43 16.38 -5.67
CA ILE A 150 -8.61 16.23 -4.79
C ILE A 150 -8.59 17.27 -3.68
N LEU A 151 -7.46 17.46 -3.01
CA LEU A 151 -7.29 18.46 -1.95
C LEU A 151 -7.52 19.89 -2.44
N GLY A 152 -7.17 20.17 -3.69
CA GLY A 152 -7.42 21.47 -4.35
C GLY A 152 -8.85 21.68 -4.84
N ASN A 153 -9.73 20.66 -4.72
CA ASN A 153 -11.10 20.71 -5.24
C ASN A 153 -12.14 20.37 -4.16
N PRO A 154 -12.73 21.40 -3.49
CA PRO A 154 -13.73 21.18 -2.44
C PRO A 154 -14.97 20.39 -2.93
N GLY A 155 -15.35 20.54 -4.19
CA GLY A 155 -16.47 19.82 -4.78
C GLY A 155 -16.16 18.30 -4.88
N ALA A 156 -14.99 17.94 -5.35
CA ALA A 156 -14.52 16.55 -5.40
C ALA A 156 -14.44 15.93 -4.00
N MET A 157 -13.90 16.67 -3.03
CA MET A 157 -13.83 16.23 -1.63
C MET A 157 -15.22 15.90 -1.07
N LEU A 158 -16.21 16.77 -1.29
CA LEU A 158 -17.58 16.57 -0.83
C LEU A 158 -18.23 15.36 -1.53
N GLU A 159 -18.01 15.18 -2.82
CA GLU A 159 -18.58 14.08 -3.58
C GLU A 159 -18.01 12.73 -3.12
N ILE A 160 -16.69 12.66 -2.95
CA ILE A 160 -15.99 11.46 -2.45
C ILE A 160 -16.47 11.11 -1.05
N SER A 161 -16.53 12.08 -0.14
CA SER A 161 -16.99 11.90 1.24
C SER A 161 -18.41 11.34 1.30
N LYS A 162 -19.34 11.91 0.50
CA LYS A 162 -20.73 11.44 0.40
C LYS A 162 -20.82 10.02 -0.15
N ARG A 163 -20.04 9.68 -1.18
CA ARG A 163 -19.99 8.34 -1.76
C ARG A 163 -19.54 7.32 -0.72
N MET A 164 -18.43 7.59 -0.03
CA MET A 164 -17.89 6.70 1.01
C MET A 164 -18.91 6.49 2.15
N THR A 165 -19.53 7.54 2.63
CA THR A 165 -20.59 7.46 3.64
C THR A 165 -21.76 6.62 3.15
N SER A 166 -22.24 6.84 1.92
CA SER A 166 -23.32 6.04 1.33
C SER A 166 -22.97 4.56 1.23
N GLN A 167 -21.73 4.24 0.90
CA GLN A 167 -21.26 2.84 0.86
C GLN A 167 -21.26 2.21 2.26
N LEU A 168 -20.82 2.92 3.32
CA LEU A 168 -20.89 2.40 4.69
C LEU A 168 -22.33 2.18 5.15
N LEU A 169 -23.21 3.12 4.88
CA LEU A 169 -24.64 3.01 5.19
C LEU A 169 -25.28 1.78 4.49
N SER A 170 -24.88 1.49 3.26
CA SER A 170 -25.41 0.35 2.49
C SER A 170 -25.08 -1.02 3.11
N VAL A 171 -24.08 -1.10 3.96
CA VAL A 171 -23.68 -2.30 4.69
C VAL A 171 -24.07 -2.27 6.18
N GLY A 172 -24.92 -1.31 6.56
CA GLY A 172 -25.48 -1.20 7.91
C GLY A 172 -24.56 -0.49 8.91
N MET A 173 -23.52 0.19 8.47
CA MET A 173 -22.71 1.06 9.32
C MET A 173 -23.32 2.46 9.41
N SER A 174 -23.20 3.10 10.56
CA SER A 174 -23.72 4.45 10.81
C SER A 174 -22.65 5.54 10.76
N GLU A 175 -21.41 5.16 10.49
CA GLU A 175 -20.28 6.07 10.44
C GLU A 175 -20.36 6.98 9.21
N GLU A 176 -20.09 8.26 9.44
CA GLU A 176 -20.00 9.28 8.40
C GLU A 176 -18.54 9.62 8.11
N ILE A 177 -18.17 9.57 6.84
CA ILE A 177 -16.88 10.07 6.38
C ILE A 177 -17.02 11.56 6.06
N THR A 178 -16.60 12.41 6.98
CA THR A 178 -16.65 13.85 6.77
C THR A 178 -15.56 14.33 5.82
N VAL A 179 -15.78 15.49 5.19
CA VAL A 179 -14.75 16.16 4.37
C VAL A 179 -13.48 16.39 5.18
N ALA A 180 -13.62 16.80 6.45
CA ALA A 180 -12.47 17.06 7.32
C ALA A 180 -11.65 15.79 7.61
N ASN A 181 -12.31 14.64 7.84
CA ASN A 181 -11.61 13.37 8.02
C ASN A 181 -10.83 12.98 6.75
N LEU A 182 -11.50 13.04 5.59
CA LEU A 182 -10.88 12.72 4.31
C LEU A 182 -9.71 13.66 4.00
N GLU A 183 -9.87 14.97 4.24
CA GLU A 183 -8.80 15.96 4.07
C GLU A 183 -7.61 15.67 4.98
N GLY A 184 -7.85 15.35 6.25
CA GLY A 184 -6.82 14.99 7.21
C GLY A 184 -6.02 13.78 6.75
N ASP A 185 -6.71 12.72 6.31
CA ASP A 185 -6.07 11.50 5.79
C ASP A 185 -5.20 11.80 4.57
N LEU A 186 -5.74 12.53 3.58
CA LEU A 186 -5.02 12.82 2.33
C LEU A 186 -3.82 13.76 2.56
N ARG A 187 -3.93 14.77 3.41
CA ARG A 187 -2.81 15.64 3.78
C ARG A 187 -1.70 14.85 4.47
N TRP A 188 -2.06 14.02 5.44
CA TRP A 188 -1.09 13.18 6.14
C TRP A 188 -0.32 12.27 5.16
N ILE A 189 -1.01 11.68 4.17
CA ILE A 189 -0.37 10.84 3.15
C ILE A 189 0.67 11.64 2.34
N LEU A 190 0.32 12.86 1.90
CA LEU A 190 1.25 13.69 1.14
C LEU A 190 2.42 14.15 2.01
N ASP A 191 2.16 14.64 3.22
CA ASP A 191 3.20 15.10 4.13
C ASP A 191 4.23 13.99 4.39
N ARG A 192 3.74 12.75 4.49
CA ARG A 192 4.60 11.61 4.81
C ARG A 192 5.30 10.99 3.62
N PHE A 193 4.65 10.90 2.47
CA PHE A 193 5.12 10.09 1.35
C PHE A 193 5.36 10.86 0.05
N SER A 194 5.13 12.17 -0.02
CA SER A 194 5.26 12.94 -1.27
C SER A 194 6.61 12.74 -1.98
N LYS A 195 7.69 12.61 -1.23
CA LYS A 195 9.04 12.40 -1.77
C LYS A 195 9.25 11.00 -2.37
N SER A 196 8.47 10.01 -1.91
CA SER A 196 8.53 8.64 -2.42
C SER A 196 7.59 8.39 -3.58
N ILE A 197 6.58 9.25 -3.79
CA ILE A 197 5.64 9.12 -4.90
C ILE A 197 6.35 9.48 -6.21
N ALA A 198 6.35 8.55 -7.16
CA ALA A 198 7.04 8.70 -8.42
C ALA A 198 6.29 8.04 -9.59
N PRO A 199 6.48 8.53 -10.83
CA PRO A 199 6.05 7.81 -12.01
C PRO A 199 6.88 6.53 -12.12
N THR A 200 6.24 5.38 -11.93
CA THR A 200 6.86 4.05 -12.07
C THR A 200 6.57 3.42 -13.44
N GLY A 201 6.06 4.20 -14.40
CA GLY A 201 5.98 3.85 -15.81
C GLY A 201 7.35 3.43 -16.35
N PRO A 202 7.52 3.05 -17.62
CA PRO A 202 8.71 2.32 -18.08
C PRO A 202 9.98 3.01 -17.57
N MET A 203 10.55 2.42 -16.50
CA MET A 203 11.87 2.72 -15.97
C MET A 203 12.91 1.84 -16.66
#